data_8128e5cdc51802c1e1c3cc0603361bdf
#
_entry.id   8128e5cdc51802c1e1c3cc0603361bdf
#
_cell.length_a   1.000
_cell.length_b   1.000
_cell.length_c   1.000
_cell.angle_alpha   90.00
_cell.angle_beta   90.00
_cell.angle_gamma   90.00
#
_symmetry.space_group_name_H-M   'P 1'
#
loop_
_entity.id
_entity.type
_entity.pdbx_description
1 polymer ?
#
loop_
_entity_poly.entity_id
_entity_poly.type
_entity_poly.pdbx_seq_one_letter_code
_entity_poly.pdbx_strand_id
1 'polypeptide(L)'
;MSPPIRILFLTANPSDTAALQLDEEIRLISQRIRRGEYRKLFEIRSAPAIRATDLPYELMDQTPDIVHFSGHGTKAGELCFVSDGDHRTMPIPAQTLARVFKQFRDRVKCVVLNACYSAIQAAAIAESIPCVVGMSRAVPDSTAIAFAAGFYEALAFGKTIAEAFELGQTQVELTSPHLIASADIPQLIARSGEDPCKLRLIHLPQPEESASAHVGSAAAGTLAPTQNQRIKNIRVGGIKNDVVIGQYGNATGNKSQELHDVSADGEGNRVVVEQQDS
;
A
#
# COMPACT_ATOMS: atom_id res chain seq x y z
N MET A 1 23.22 -6.89 -6.19
CA MET A 1 21.82 -7.04 -6.69
C MET A 1 20.93 -7.15 -5.48
N SER A 2 19.86 -6.35 -5.42
CA SER A 2 18.84 -6.50 -4.36
C SER A 2 18.17 -7.88 -4.47
N PRO A 3 17.85 -8.53 -3.34
CA PRO A 3 17.12 -9.80 -3.38
C PRO A 3 15.75 -9.61 -4.03
N PRO A 4 15.19 -10.64 -4.68
CA PRO A 4 13.88 -10.55 -5.28
C PRO A 4 12.80 -10.40 -4.22
N ILE A 5 11.75 -9.64 -4.54
CA ILE A 5 10.51 -9.54 -3.77
C ILE A 5 9.64 -10.72 -4.18
N ARG A 6 9.41 -11.65 -3.26
CA ARG A 6 8.64 -12.85 -3.50
C ARG A 6 7.19 -12.67 -3.12
N ILE A 7 6.31 -12.93 -4.09
CA ILE A 7 4.87 -12.96 -3.91
C ILE A 7 4.42 -14.42 -3.96
N LEU A 8 3.85 -14.90 -2.87
CA LEU A 8 3.24 -16.23 -2.81
C LEU A 8 1.73 -16.10 -3.00
N PHE A 9 1.22 -16.61 -4.12
CA PHE A 9 -0.19 -16.73 -4.39
C PHE A 9 -0.73 -18.05 -3.85
N LEU A 10 -1.64 -17.96 -2.90
CA LEU A 10 -2.40 -19.06 -2.33
C LEU A 10 -3.81 -19.00 -2.89
N THR A 11 -4.22 -19.97 -3.69
CA THR A 11 -5.56 -19.97 -4.27
C THR A 11 -6.38 -21.13 -3.74
N ALA A 12 -7.64 -20.85 -3.34
CA ALA A 12 -8.57 -21.85 -2.86
C ALA A 12 -9.94 -21.70 -3.55
N ASN A 13 -10.33 -22.73 -4.29
CA ASN A 13 -11.62 -22.81 -4.98
C ASN A 13 -12.29 -24.17 -4.66
N PRO A 14 -12.86 -24.32 -3.44
CA PRO A 14 -13.50 -25.57 -3.01
C PRO A 14 -14.63 -25.99 -3.94
N SER A 15 -14.81 -27.28 -4.12
CA SER A 15 -15.75 -27.87 -5.09
C SER A 15 -17.24 -27.58 -4.80
N ASP A 16 -17.55 -27.20 -3.57
CA ASP A 16 -18.90 -26.87 -3.10
C ASP A 16 -19.20 -25.36 -3.08
N THR A 17 -18.33 -24.55 -3.70
CA THR A 17 -18.48 -23.09 -3.83
C THR A 17 -18.65 -22.68 -5.29
N ALA A 18 -19.07 -21.43 -5.51
CA ALA A 18 -19.08 -20.84 -6.84
C ALA A 18 -17.63 -20.70 -7.37
N ALA A 19 -17.42 -20.98 -8.65
CA ALA A 19 -16.10 -20.86 -9.24
C ALA A 19 -15.65 -19.39 -9.30
N LEU A 20 -14.44 -19.10 -8.80
CA LEU A 20 -13.77 -17.82 -8.92
C LEU A 20 -12.80 -17.81 -10.10
N GLN A 21 -12.52 -16.60 -10.63
CA GLN A 21 -11.61 -16.42 -11.77
C GLN A 21 -10.14 -16.29 -11.30
N LEU A 22 -9.66 -17.27 -10.52
CA LEU A 22 -8.34 -17.22 -9.87
C LEU A 22 -7.18 -17.16 -10.89
N ASP A 23 -7.30 -17.89 -12.00
CA ASP A 23 -6.29 -17.88 -13.07
C ASP A 23 -6.23 -16.50 -13.76
N GLU A 24 -7.38 -15.87 -13.96
CA GLU A 24 -7.47 -14.52 -14.54
C GLU A 24 -6.85 -13.48 -13.60
N GLU A 25 -7.06 -13.60 -12.30
CA GLU A 25 -6.46 -12.73 -11.30
C GLU A 25 -4.93 -12.81 -11.35
N ILE A 26 -4.36 -14.01 -11.25
CA ILE A 26 -2.91 -14.24 -11.33
C ILE A 26 -2.34 -13.71 -12.65
N ARG A 27 -3.03 -13.99 -13.77
CA ARG A 27 -2.65 -13.53 -15.11
C ARG A 27 -2.59 -12.00 -15.16
N LEU A 28 -3.63 -11.32 -14.69
CA LEU A 28 -3.72 -9.87 -14.74
C LEU A 28 -2.68 -9.21 -13.84
N ILE A 29 -2.52 -9.67 -12.62
CA ILE A 29 -1.49 -9.20 -11.69
C ILE A 29 -0.09 -9.36 -12.31
N SER A 30 0.21 -10.54 -12.88
CA SER A 30 1.49 -10.78 -13.54
C SER A 30 1.72 -9.82 -14.71
N GLN A 31 0.68 -9.54 -15.49
CA GLN A 31 0.74 -8.58 -16.60
C GLN A 31 1.00 -7.15 -16.09
N ARG A 32 0.37 -6.75 -15.00
CA ARG A 32 0.53 -5.42 -14.40
C ARG A 32 1.93 -5.23 -13.81
N ILE A 33 2.44 -6.21 -13.08
CA ILE A 33 3.82 -6.17 -12.57
C ILE A 33 4.84 -6.04 -13.70
N ARG A 34 4.64 -6.74 -14.84
CA ARG A 34 5.55 -6.65 -16.01
C ARG A 34 5.64 -5.24 -16.61
N ARG A 35 4.67 -4.36 -16.39
CA ARG A 35 4.70 -2.96 -16.83
C ARG A 35 5.51 -2.07 -15.91
N GLY A 36 5.75 -2.51 -14.66
CA GLY A 36 6.45 -1.74 -13.65
C GLY A 36 7.92 -1.50 -13.98
N GLU A 37 8.44 -0.40 -13.48
CA GLU A 37 9.85 -0.03 -13.59
C GLU A 37 10.75 -1.10 -12.95
N TYR A 38 10.34 -1.60 -11.78
CA TYR A 38 11.10 -2.57 -10.98
C TYR A 38 10.64 -4.02 -11.21
N ARG A 39 9.99 -4.32 -12.34
CA ARG A 39 9.44 -5.66 -12.66
C ARG A 39 10.40 -6.83 -12.47
N LYS A 40 11.71 -6.60 -12.68
CA LYS A 40 12.75 -7.64 -12.55
C LYS A 40 13.03 -8.05 -11.09
N LEU A 41 12.57 -7.25 -10.14
CA LEU A 41 12.71 -7.57 -8.72
C LEU A 41 11.57 -8.45 -8.20
N PHE A 42 10.49 -8.64 -8.96
CA PHE A 42 9.34 -9.41 -8.50
C PHE A 42 9.39 -10.86 -9.01
N GLU A 43 9.20 -11.78 -8.08
CA GLU A 43 9.08 -13.21 -8.34
C GLU A 43 7.73 -13.71 -7.81
N ILE A 44 6.88 -14.26 -8.71
CA ILE A 44 5.58 -14.80 -8.35
C ILE A 44 5.68 -16.31 -8.26
N ARG A 45 5.25 -16.86 -7.12
CA ARG A 45 5.06 -18.28 -6.86
C ARG A 45 3.59 -18.55 -6.59
N SER A 46 3.09 -19.71 -6.99
CA SER A 46 1.67 -20.07 -6.85
C SER A 46 1.53 -21.44 -6.20
N ALA A 47 0.65 -21.52 -5.20
CA ALA A 47 0.21 -22.76 -4.57
C ALA A 47 -1.31 -22.88 -4.76
N PRO A 48 -1.75 -23.57 -5.83
CA PRO A 48 -3.16 -23.75 -6.14
C PRO A 48 -3.82 -24.80 -5.24
N ALA A 49 -5.14 -24.67 -5.07
CA ALA A 49 -5.97 -25.57 -4.24
C ALA A 49 -5.41 -25.76 -2.83
N ILE A 50 -4.96 -24.63 -2.23
CA ILE A 50 -4.27 -24.64 -0.95
C ILE A 50 -5.13 -25.23 0.17
N ARG A 51 -4.56 -26.13 0.94
CA ARG A 51 -5.10 -26.65 2.18
C ARG A 51 -4.51 -25.90 3.36
N ALA A 52 -5.25 -25.75 4.43
CA ALA A 52 -4.75 -25.05 5.62
C ALA A 52 -3.49 -25.71 6.22
N THR A 53 -3.37 -27.02 6.11
CA THR A 53 -2.23 -27.83 6.57
C THR A 53 -0.95 -27.59 5.76
N ASP A 54 -1.07 -27.19 4.50
CA ASP A 54 0.07 -26.91 3.62
C ASP A 54 0.65 -25.51 3.80
N LEU A 55 -0.15 -24.58 4.39
CA LEU A 55 0.25 -23.19 4.55
C LEU A 55 1.60 -22.98 5.26
N PRO A 56 1.92 -23.67 6.38
CA PRO A 56 3.23 -23.52 7.03
C PRO A 56 4.38 -23.98 6.14
N TYR A 57 4.20 -25.07 5.38
CA TYR A 57 5.21 -25.57 4.45
C TYR A 57 5.48 -24.56 3.33
N GLU A 58 4.43 -24.04 2.68
CA GLU A 58 4.56 -23.05 1.61
C GLU A 58 5.26 -21.76 2.09
N LEU A 59 4.94 -21.30 3.29
CA LEU A 59 5.58 -20.12 3.87
C LEU A 59 7.07 -20.36 4.20
N MET A 60 7.45 -21.57 4.65
CA MET A 60 8.84 -21.94 4.90
C MET A 60 9.65 -22.12 3.62
N ASP A 61 9.08 -22.82 2.64
CA ASP A 61 9.75 -23.18 1.38
C ASP A 61 9.94 -21.95 0.49
N GLN A 62 8.87 -21.17 0.27
CA GLN A 62 8.88 -20.04 -0.64
C GLN A 62 9.46 -18.76 -0.02
N THR A 63 9.50 -18.66 1.30
CA THR A 63 10.01 -17.49 2.05
C THR A 63 9.52 -16.15 1.48
N PRO A 64 8.17 -15.91 1.40
CA PRO A 64 7.62 -14.76 0.70
C PRO A 64 7.80 -13.45 1.48
N ASP A 65 7.87 -12.34 0.74
CA ASP A 65 7.73 -10.98 1.28
C ASP A 65 6.25 -10.56 1.31
N ILE A 66 5.47 -11.04 0.32
CA ILE A 66 4.03 -10.82 0.23
C ILE A 66 3.34 -12.18 0.13
N VAL A 67 2.27 -12.35 0.89
CA VAL A 67 1.33 -13.47 0.72
C VAL A 67 0.02 -12.92 0.19
N HIS A 68 -0.45 -13.47 -0.93
CA HIS A 68 -1.74 -13.16 -1.51
C HIS A 68 -2.63 -14.40 -1.44
N PHE A 69 -3.70 -14.32 -0.67
CA PHE A 69 -4.73 -15.35 -0.66
C PHE A 69 -5.90 -14.90 -1.52
N SER A 70 -6.30 -15.75 -2.47
CA SER A 70 -7.49 -15.54 -3.28
C SER A 70 -8.42 -16.75 -3.15
N GLY A 71 -9.65 -16.48 -2.74
CA GLY A 71 -10.62 -17.53 -2.43
C GLY A 71 -11.90 -17.01 -1.81
N HIS A 72 -12.66 -17.90 -1.21
CA HIS A 72 -13.89 -17.55 -0.51
C HIS A 72 -13.66 -17.15 0.95
N GLY A 73 -14.59 -16.35 1.48
CA GLY A 73 -14.68 -16.04 2.90
C GLY A 73 -16.11 -16.15 3.40
N THR A 74 -16.31 -16.59 4.65
CA THR A 74 -17.61 -16.69 5.30
C THR A 74 -18.01 -15.34 5.93
N LYS A 75 -19.31 -15.16 6.18
CA LYS A 75 -19.81 -13.98 6.93
C LYS A 75 -19.28 -13.90 8.36
N ALA A 76 -18.81 -15.03 8.91
CA ALA A 76 -18.14 -15.07 10.21
C ALA A 76 -16.67 -14.59 10.15
N GLY A 77 -16.19 -14.22 8.96
CA GLY A 77 -14.82 -13.74 8.74
C GLY A 77 -13.79 -14.86 8.69
N GLU A 78 -14.18 -16.08 8.29
CA GLU A 78 -13.28 -17.21 8.13
C GLU A 78 -12.85 -17.31 6.65
N LEU A 79 -11.58 -17.64 6.40
CA LEU A 79 -11.12 -17.98 5.04
C LEU A 79 -11.40 -19.44 4.73
N CYS A 80 -11.90 -19.70 3.53
CA CYS A 80 -12.24 -21.04 3.05
C CYS A 80 -11.06 -21.65 2.31
N PHE A 81 -10.42 -22.64 2.93
CA PHE A 81 -9.40 -23.48 2.31
C PHE A 81 -10.04 -24.73 1.68
N VAL A 82 -9.25 -25.48 0.92
CA VAL A 82 -9.68 -26.78 0.38
C VAL A 82 -9.43 -27.84 1.44
N SER A 83 -10.43 -28.70 1.72
CA SER A 83 -10.29 -29.82 2.65
C SER A 83 -9.47 -30.98 2.05
N ASP A 84 -8.90 -31.80 2.94
CA ASP A 84 -8.28 -33.07 2.54
C ASP A 84 -9.36 -34.09 2.13
N GLY A 85 -9.18 -34.73 1.01
CA GLY A 85 -9.98 -35.87 0.57
C GLY A 85 -11.16 -35.53 -0.31
N ASP A 86 -12.12 -34.71 0.11
CA ASP A 86 -13.35 -34.41 -0.67
C ASP A 86 -13.28 -33.06 -1.43
N HIS A 87 -12.21 -32.29 -1.26
CA HIS A 87 -11.97 -30.98 -1.89
C HIS A 87 -13.07 -29.93 -1.62
N ARG A 88 -13.79 -30.07 -0.53
CA ARG A 88 -14.86 -29.15 -0.10
C ARG A 88 -14.31 -27.99 0.74
N THR A 89 -15.19 -27.10 1.10
CA THR A 89 -14.87 -25.95 1.94
C THR A 89 -14.40 -26.37 3.33
N MET A 90 -13.22 -25.86 3.72
CA MET A 90 -12.68 -25.93 5.08
C MET A 90 -12.48 -24.51 5.62
N PRO A 91 -13.42 -23.95 6.37
CA PRO A 91 -13.28 -22.60 6.93
C PRO A 91 -12.26 -22.60 8.08
N ILE A 92 -11.34 -21.64 8.04
CA ILE A 92 -10.29 -21.50 9.04
C ILE A 92 -10.51 -20.22 9.85
N PRO A 93 -10.61 -20.30 11.19
CA PRO A 93 -10.79 -19.14 12.06
C PRO A 93 -9.60 -18.18 12.03
N ALA A 94 -9.88 -16.88 12.23
CA ALA A 94 -8.89 -15.82 12.20
C ALA A 94 -7.69 -16.06 13.14
N GLN A 95 -7.96 -16.50 14.37
CA GLN A 95 -6.94 -16.76 15.36
C GLN A 95 -5.95 -17.89 14.97
N THR A 96 -6.44 -18.87 14.20
CA THR A 96 -5.58 -19.95 13.71
C THR A 96 -4.59 -19.42 12.67
N LEU A 97 -5.06 -18.63 11.70
CA LEU A 97 -4.19 -18.01 10.70
C LEU A 97 -3.23 -17.00 11.33
N ALA A 98 -3.70 -16.18 12.28
CA ALA A 98 -2.85 -15.23 13.00
C ALA A 98 -1.67 -15.94 13.71
N ARG A 99 -1.91 -17.11 14.31
CA ARG A 99 -0.83 -17.92 14.93
C ARG A 99 0.16 -18.43 13.90
N VAL A 100 -0.28 -18.83 12.71
CA VAL A 100 0.62 -19.26 11.64
C VAL A 100 1.46 -18.07 11.20
N PHE A 101 0.84 -16.95 10.79
CA PHE A 101 1.57 -15.77 10.29
C PHE A 101 2.52 -15.17 11.31
N LYS A 102 2.22 -15.26 12.61
CA LYS A 102 3.11 -14.82 13.69
C LYS A 102 4.50 -15.46 13.62
N GLN A 103 4.61 -16.70 13.14
CA GLN A 103 5.90 -17.41 13.02
C GLN A 103 6.75 -16.85 11.86
N PHE A 104 6.13 -16.11 10.93
CA PHE A 104 6.77 -15.55 9.73
C PHE A 104 6.85 -14.01 9.74
N ARG A 105 6.60 -13.38 10.91
CA ARG A 105 6.55 -11.91 11.07
C ARG A 105 7.84 -11.18 10.67
N ASP A 106 8.97 -11.85 10.76
CA ASP A 106 10.27 -11.24 10.42
C ASP A 106 10.51 -11.21 8.90
N ARG A 107 9.78 -12.04 8.16
CA ARG A 107 9.92 -12.17 6.71
C ARG A 107 8.74 -11.53 5.97
N VAL A 108 7.51 -11.93 6.26
CA VAL A 108 6.32 -11.44 5.56
C VAL A 108 6.08 -9.98 5.90
N LYS A 109 6.04 -9.11 4.90
CA LYS A 109 5.84 -7.66 5.04
C LYS A 109 4.39 -7.25 4.78
N CYS A 110 3.71 -7.97 3.89
CA CYS A 110 2.33 -7.68 3.54
C CYS A 110 1.54 -8.97 3.30
N VAL A 111 0.29 -8.99 3.74
CA VAL A 111 -0.67 -10.05 3.41
C VAL A 111 -1.88 -9.40 2.71
N VAL A 112 -2.29 -9.94 1.57
CA VAL A 112 -3.49 -9.52 0.86
C VAL A 112 -4.49 -10.68 0.89
N LEU A 113 -5.66 -10.44 1.49
CA LEU A 113 -6.73 -11.42 1.62
C LEU A 113 -7.88 -11.05 0.67
N ASN A 114 -7.79 -11.54 -0.55
CA ASN A 114 -8.80 -11.30 -1.58
C ASN A 114 -9.95 -12.31 -1.46
N ALA A 115 -10.72 -12.14 -0.38
CA ALA A 115 -11.86 -12.98 0.00
C ALA A 115 -12.92 -12.16 0.73
N CYS A 116 -14.20 -12.49 0.54
CA CYS A 116 -15.31 -11.79 1.21
C CYS A 116 -15.13 -11.78 2.75
N TYR A 117 -15.46 -10.65 3.40
CA TYR A 117 -15.44 -10.50 4.87
C TYR A 117 -14.08 -10.79 5.55
N SER A 118 -13.00 -10.77 4.80
CA SER A 118 -11.65 -11.11 5.31
C SER A 118 -11.02 -10.03 6.20
N ALA A 119 -11.65 -8.88 6.39
CA ALA A 119 -11.14 -7.82 7.28
C ALA A 119 -10.97 -8.29 8.73
N ILE A 120 -11.78 -9.24 9.21
CA ILE A 120 -11.64 -9.84 10.54
C ILE A 120 -10.33 -10.65 10.63
N GLN A 121 -10.03 -11.44 9.60
CA GLN A 121 -8.76 -12.16 9.48
C GLN A 121 -7.58 -11.19 9.39
N ALA A 122 -7.74 -10.14 8.56
CA ALA A 122 -6.71 -9.14 8.37
C ALA A 122 -6.35 -8.44 9.68
N ALA A 123 -7.33 -8.09 10.53
CA ALA A 123 -7.09 -7.50 11.82
C ALA A 123 -6.28 -8.43 12.76
N ALA A 124 -6.64 -9.71 12.81
CA ALA A 124 -5.93 -10.69 13.65
C ALA A 124 -4.48 -10.94 13.15
N ILE A 125 -4.26 -11.00 11.84
CA ILE A 125 -2.93 -11.19 11.25
C ILE A 125 -2.08 -9.93 11.43
N ALA A 126 -2.66 -8.74 11.35
CA ALA A 126 -1.98 -7.45 11.53
C ALA A 126 -1.45 -7.23 12.96
N GLU A 127 -1.82 -8.06 13.95
CA GLU A 127 -1.13 -8.05 15.26
C GLU A 127 0.37 -8.39 15.13
N SER A 128 0.74 -9.12 14.08
CA SER A 128 2.12 -9.60 13.88
C SER A 128 2.74 -9.15 12.55
N ILE A 129 1.95 -9.03 11.48
CA ILE A 129 2.42 -8.67 10.14
C ILE A 129 2.30 -7.16 9.94
N PRO A 130 3.31 -6.48 9.35
CA PRO A 130 3.33 -5.02 9.21
C PRO A 130 2.10 -4.43 8.55
N CYS A 131 1.64 -5.01 7.43
CA CYS A 131 0.47 -4.53 6.69
C CYS A 131 -0.38 -5.71 6.21
N VAL A 132 -1.69 -5.61 6.36
CA VAL A 132 -2.64 -6.61 5.86
C VAL A 132 -3.80 -5.91 5.16
N VAL A 133 -4.14 -6.37 3.97
CA VAL A 133 -5.35 -5.95 3.24
C VAL A 133 -6.40 -7.03 3.41
N GLY A 134 -7.63 -6.63 3.74
CA GLY A 134 -8.80 -7.51 3.82
C GLY A 134 -10.05 -6.83 3.29
N MET A 135 -11.11 -7.59 3.02
CA MET A 135 -12.38 -7.09 2.51
C MET A 135 -13.40 -6.95 3.65
N SER A 136 -13.98 -5.76 3.80
CA SER A 136 -14.94 -5.44 4.88
C SER A 136 -16.30 -6.12 4.73
N ARG A 137 -16.66 -6.48 3.50
CA ARG A 137 -17.94 -7.13 3.14
C ARG A 137 -17.77 -8.04 1.93
N ALA A 138 -18.87 -8.57 1.41
CA ALA A 138 -18.86 -9.30 0.16
C ALA A 138 -18.34 -8.40 -0.98
N VAL A 139 -17.43 -8.93 -1.77
CA VAL A 139 -16.80 -8.25 -2.89
C VAL A 139 -17.08 -9.02 -4.18
N PRO A 140 -17.52 -8.36 -5.26
CA PRO A 140 -17.58 -8.99 -6.57
C PRO A 140 -16.17 -9.41 -7.03
N ASP A 141 -16.05 -10.56 -7.68
CA ASP A 141 -14.77 -11.11 -8.14
C ASP A 141 -14.02 -10.11 -9.04
N SER A 142 -14.71 -9.48 -9.99
CA SER A 142 -14.13 -8.45 -10.85
C SER A 142 -13.58 -7.23 -10.09
N THR A 143 -14.23 -6.84 -9.00
CA THR A 143 -13.76 -5.74 -8.12
C THR A 143 -12.49 -6.14 -7.38
N ALA A 144 -12.46 -7.36 -6.84
CA ALA A 144 -11.31 -7.91 -6.15
C ALA A 144 -10.09 -8.01 -7.06
N ILE A 145 -10.28 -8.50 -8.29
CA ILE A 145 -9.26 -8.60 -9.34
C ILE A 145 -8.75 -7.19 -9.74
N ALA A 146 -9.66 -6.22 -9.94
CA ALA A 146 -9.28 -4.85 -10.31
C ALA A 146 -8.43 -4.18 -9.23
N PHE A 147 -8.84 -4.31 -7.96
CA PHE A 147 -8.08 -3.82 -6.81
C PHE A 147 -6.66 -4.41 -6.80
N ALA A 148 -6.56 -5.74 -6.84
CA ALA A 148 -5.27 -6.43 -6.80
C ALA A 148 -4.36 -6.01 -7.96
N ALA A 149 -4.91 -5.88 -9.16
CA ALA A 149 -4.16 -5.45 -10.34
C ALA A 149 -3.55 -4.05 -10.15
N GLY A 150 -4.32 -3.06 -9.67
CA GLY A 150 -3.83 -1.71 -9.38
C GLY A 150 -2.81 -1.68 -8.25
N PHE A 151 -3.06 -2.42 -7.18
CA PHE A 151 -2.16 -2.54 -6.03
C PHE A 151 -0.77 -3.05 -6.44
N TYR A 152 -0.71 -4.18 -7.15
CA TYR A 152 0.57 -4.76 -7.57
C TYR A 152 1.27 -3.96 -8.67
N GLU A 153 0.53 -3.29 -9.56
CA GLU A 153 1.13 -2.37 -10.54
C GLU A 153 1.87 -1.24 -9.83
N ALA A 154 1.25 -0.63 -8.83
CA ALA A 154 1.84 0.43 -8.04
C ALA A 154 3.10 -0.02 -7.28
N LEU A 155 3.07 -1.20 -6.65
CA LEU A 155 4.25 -1.79 -6.00
C LEU A 155 5.40 -1.97 -6.99
N ALA A 156 5.11 -2.41 -8.23
CA ALA A 156 6.11 -2.61 -9.26
C ALA A 156 6.72 -1.29 -9.81
N PHE A 157 6.09 -0.14 -9.50
CA PHE A 157 6.65 1.21 -9.71
C PHE A 157 7.31 1.78 -8.45
N GLY A 158 7.54 1.00 -7.40
CA GLY A 158 8.25 1.43 -6.19
C GLY A 158 7.41 2.25 -5.21
N LYS A 159 6.09 2.19 -5.34
CA LYS A 159 5.18 2.87 -4.41
C LYS A 159 5.21 2.21 -3.02
N THR A 160 4.87 2.97 -1.99
CA THR A 160 4.65 2.44 -0.62
C THR A 160 3.40 1.56 -0.59
N ILE A 161 3.24 0.79 0.49
CA ILE A 161 2.03 -0.04 0.66
C ILE A 161 0.76 0.84 0.70
N ALA A 162 0.80 2.01 1.36
CA ALA A 162 -0.34 2.92 1.39
C ALA A 162 -0.67 3.48 0.00
N GLU A 163 0.32 4.02 -0.73
CA GLU A 163 0.13 4.52 -2.10
C GLU A 163 -0.39 3.41 -3.04
N ALA A 164 0.11 2.19 -2.89
CA ALA A 164 -0.33 1.05 -3.70
C ALA A 164 -1.80 0.68 -3.38
N PHE A 165 -2.17 0.73 -2.10
CA PHE A 165 -3.53 0.49 -1.67
C PHE A 165 -4.51 1.51 -2.26
N GLU A 166 -4.20 2.81 -2.19
CA GLU A 166 -5.00 3.89 -2.78
C GLU A 166 -5.14 3.73 -4.30
N LEU A 167 -4.05 3.38 -5.01
CA LEU A 167 -4.09 3.11 -6.44
C LEU A 167 -4.91 1.85 -6.78
N GLY A 168 -4.92 0.85 -5.91
CA GLY A 168 -5.81 -0.29 -6.02
C GLY A 168 -7.28 0.10 -5.95
N GLN A 169 -7.65 0.94 -4.97
CA GLN A 169 -9.02 1.49 -4.85
C GLN A 169 -9.40 2.32 -6.08
N THR A 170 -8.52 3.22 -6.52
CA THR A 170 -8.72 4.02 -7.73
C THR A 170 -8.92 3.13 -8.97
N GLN A 171 -8.20 2.01 -9.08
CA GLN A 171 -8.37 1.08 -10.20
C GLN A 171 -9.77 0.44 -10.20
N VAL A 172 -10.36 0.18 -9.03
CA VAL A 172 -11.76 -0.28 -8.93
C VAL A 172 -12.71 0.77 -9.49
N GLU A 173 -12.55 2.04 -9.09
CA GLU A 173 -13.37 3.15 -9.57
C GLU A 173 -13.28 3.33 -11.09
N LEU A 174 -12.06 3.25 -11.65
CA LEU A 174 -11.82 3.37 -13.09
C LEU A 174 -12.41 2.19 -13.90
N THR A 175 -12.42 0.99 -13.31
CA THR A 175 -12.93 -0.21 -13.99
C THR A 175 -14.44 -0.30 -13.94
N SER A 176 -15.05 0.19 -12.87
CA SER A 176 -16.49 0.08 -12.62
C SER A 176 -17.05 1.37 -12.02
N PRO A 177 -17.25 2.43 -12.83
CA PRO A 177 -17.74 3.71 -12.32
C PRO A 177 -19.10 3.63 -11.60
N HIS A 178 -19.91 2.59 -11.90
CA HIS A 178 -21.19 2.33 -11.22
C HIS A 178 -21.04 1.67 -9.85
N LEU A 179 -19.83 1.22 -9.49
CA LEU A 179 -19.51 0.54 -8.24
C LEU A 179 -18.56 1.35 -7.36
N ILE A 180 -18.62 2.69 -7.42
CA ILE A 180 -17.79 3.59 -6.58
C ILE A 180 -17.86 3.17 -5.11
N ALA A 181 -19.05 2.80 -4.62
CA ALA A 181 -19.20 2.23 -3.27
C ALA A 181 -18.44 0.91 -3.02
N SER A 182 -17.90 0.28 -4.07
CA SER A 182 -17.11 -0.95 -3.93
C SER A 182 -15.61 -0.67 -3.70
N ALA A 183 -15.13 0.54 -3.98
CA ALA A 183 -13.75 0.95 -3.70
C ALA A 183 -13.46 0.96 -2.18
N ASP A 184 -14.48 1.16 -1.33
CA ASP A 184 -14.36 1.13 0.13
C ASP A 184 -14.34 -0.28 0.73
N ILE A 185 -14.54 -1.33 -0.09
CA ILE A 185 -14.56 -2.72 0.41
C ILE A 185 -13.18 -3.17 0.89
N PRO A 186 -12.07 -2.95 0.15
CA PRO A 186 -10.74 -3.22 0.65
C PRO A 186 -10.39 -2.31 1.83
N GLN A 187 -9.77 -2.87 2.85
CA GLN A 187 -9.28 -2.15 4.02
C GLN A 187 -7.82 -2.49 4.26
N LEU A 188 -6.99 -1.47 4.45
CA LEU A 188 -5.59 -1.63 4.85
C LEU A 188 -5.49 -1.53 6.37
N ILE A 189 -4.97 -2.57 7.00
CA ILE A 189 -4.78 -2.66 8.44
C ILE A 189 -3.27 -2.76 8.70
N ALA A 190 -2.74 -1.81 9.45
CA ALA A 190 -1.33 -1.81 9.85
C ALA A 190 -1.16 -2.34 11.27
N ARG A 191 -0.04 -3.03 11.52
CA ARG A 191 0.38 -3.39 12.87
C ARG A 191 0.61 -2.12 13.69
N SER A 192 0.32 -2.17 14.98
CA SER A 192 0.59 -1.04 15.89
C SER A 192 2.06 -0.61 15.80
N GLY A 193 2.28 0.70 15.55
CA GLY A 193 3.61 1.28 15.38
C GLY A 193 4.19 1.20 13.96
N GLU A 194 3.54 0.53 13.03
CA GLU A 194 3.93 0.54 11.62
C GLU A 194 3.23 1.65 10.85
N ASP A 195 3.95 2.24 9.90
CA ASP A 195 3.45 3.29 9.02
C ASP A 195 3.46 2.79 7.56
N PRO A 196 2.30 2.42 7.00
CA PRO A 196 2.21 1.96 5.61
C PRO A 196 2.70 2.99 4.59
N CYS A 197 2.68 4.29 4.95
CA CYS A 197 3.18 5.36 4.09
C CYS A 197 4.71 5.34 3.97
N LYS A 198 5.41 4.69 4.89
CA LYS A 198 6.87 4.52 4.87
C LYS A 198 7.30 3.14 4.42
N LEU A 199 6.41 2.15 4.45
CA LEU A 199 6.74 0.77 4.09
C LEU A 199 6.86 0.63 2.58
N ARG A 200 8.10 0.52 2.10
CA ARG A 200 8.45 0.19 0.71
C ARG A 200 9.10 -1.19 0.67
N LEU A 201 8.73 -1.97 -0.33
CA LEU A 201 9.36 -3.28 -0.59
C LEU A 201 10.65 -3.14 -1.39
N ILE A 202 10.73 -2.08 -2.20
CA ILE A 202 11.88 -1.76 -3.04
C ILE A 202 12.70 -0.69 -2.31
N HIS A 203 13.95 -1.02 -2.00
CA HIS A 203 14.91 -0.05 -1.49
C HIS A 203 15.39 0.81 -2.67
N LEU A 204 14.75 1.97 -2.83
CA LEU A 204 15.23 2.98 -3.77
C LEU A 204 16.53 3.56 -3.21
N PRO A 205 17.58 3.76 -4.03
CA PRO A 205 18.75 4.53 -3.59
C PRO A 205 18.23 5.90 -3.15
N GLN A 206 18.53 6.25 -1.90
CA GLN A 206 18.30 7.61 -1.43
C GLN A 206 19.07 8.53 -2.38
N PRO A 207 18.50 9.65 -2.87
CA PRO A 207 19.31 10.67 -3.50
C PRO A 207 20.39 11.00 -2.46
N GLU A 208 21.66 10.74 -2.81
CA GLU A 208 22.78 11.14 -1.97
C GLU A 208 22.56 12.62 -1.66
N GLU A 209 22.34 12.98 -0.39
CA GLU A 209 22.56 14.34 0.05
C GLU A 209 23.97 14.66 -0.40
N SER A 210 24.07 15.46 -1.45
CA SER A 210 25.35 15.85 -2.05
C SER A 210 26.27 16.23 -0.91
N ALA A 211 27.26 15.37 -0.68
CA ALA A 211 28.32 15.61 0.28
C ALA A 211 28.74 17.08 0.14
N SER A 212 28.57 17.83 1.22
CA SER A 212 29.05 19.19 1.31
C SER A 212 30.50 19.19 0.87
N ALA A 213 30.74 19.65 -0.34
CA ALA A 213 32.06 19.86 -0.85
C ALA A 213 32.76 20.80 0.16
N HIS A 214 33.83 20.30 0.80
CA HIS A 214 34.80 21.13 1.46
C HIS A 214 35.34 22.10 0.40
N VAL A 215 34.79 23.30 0.34
CA VAL A 215 35.37 24.42 -0.34
C VAL A 215 36.37 25.03 0.64
N GLY A 216 37.63 24.86 0.27
CA GLY A 216 38.73 25.47 0.96
C GLY A 216 38.58 26.97 1.05
N SER A 217 39.03 27.49 2.21
CA SER A 217 39.21 28.90 2.54
C SER A 217 39.88 29.70 1.41
N ALA A 218 39.17 30.70 0.88
CA ALA A 218 39.77 31.86 0.26
C ALA A 218 38.86 33.09 0.40
N ALA A 219 39.38 34.05 1.18
CA ALA A 219 39.19 35.50 1.15
C ALA A 219 37.78 36.12 1.09
N ALA A 220 37.58 36.96 2.10
CA ALA A 220 36.57 37.95 2.30
C ALA A 220 36.05 38.70 1.08
N GLY A 221 34.71 38.69 0.94
CA GLY A 221 33.98 39.59 0.07
C GLY A 221 32.53 39.65 0.59
N THR A 222 32.21 40.74 1.31
CA THR A 222 30.91 41.04 1.90
C THR A 222 29.89 41.25 0.78
N LEU A 223 28.95 40.33 0.58
CA LEU A 223 27.70 40.57 -0.11
C LEU A 223 26.58 39.81 0.64
N ALA A 224 25.67 40.57 1.19
CA ALA A 224 24.46 40.07 1.86
C ALA A 224 23.54 39.37 0.81
N PRO A 225 23.04 38.16 1.04
CA PRO A 225 22.05 37.55 0.14
C PRO A 225 20.66 38.07 0.46
N THR A 226 20.06 38.78 -0.49
CA THR A 226 18.62 39.07 -0.51
C THR A 226 17.90 37.81 -0.99
N GLN A 227 17.29 37.06 -0.09
CA GLN A 227 16.41 35.96 -0.49
C GLN A 227 14.98 36.48 -0.72
N ASN A 228 14.64 36.72 -1.97
CA ASN A 228 13.27 36.96 -2.39
C ASN A 228 12.63 35.61 -2.79
N GLN A 229 11.77 35.08 -1.94
CA GLN A 229 10.92 33.94 -2.33
C GLN A 229 9.61 34.45 -2.91
N ARG A 230 9.34 34.08 -4.14
CA ARG A 230 8.11 34.42 -4.86
C ARG A 230 7.24 33.17 -4.96
N ILE A 231 6.17 33.12 -4.18
CA ILE A 231 5.20 32.03 -4.22
C ILE A 231 4.01 32.47 -5.08
N LYS A 232 3.72 31.71 -6.17
CA LYS A 232 2.63 32.01 -7.10
C LYS A 232 1.72 30.80 -7.29
N ASN A 233 0.43 31.07 -7.55
CA ASN A 233 -0.57 30.07 -7.97
C ASN A 233 -0.85 28.96 -6.96
N ILE A 234 -1.13 29.30 -5.69
CA ILE A 234 -1.64 28.36 -4.71
C ILE A 234 -3.16 28.37 -4.79
N ARG A 235 -3.76 27.21 -5.15
CA ARG A 235 -5.21 26.98 -5.08
C ARG A 235 -5.51 25.90 -4.06
N VAL A 236 -6.45 26.16 -3.17
CA VAL A 236 -6.98 25.22 -2.20
C VAL A 236 -8.43 24.95 -2.54
N GLY A 237 -8.75 23.73 -2.96
CA GLY A 237 -10.12 23.30 -3.24
C GLY A 237 -10.53 22.19 -2.26
N GLY A 238 -11.83 22.12 -1.94
CA GLY A 238 -12.38 21.08 -1.06
C GLY A 238 -13.13 21.66 0.15
N ILE A 239 -13.59 20.78 1.02
CA ILE A 239 -14.35 21.17 2.22
C ILE A 239 -13.42 21.12 3.42
N LYS A 240 -13.24 22.24 4.14
CA LYS A 240 -12.47 22.40 5.39
C LYS A 240 -10.98 22.00 5.29
N ASN A 241 -10.22 22.67 4.43
CA ASN A 241 -8.77 22.53 4.39
C ASN A 241 -8.08 23.79 4.93
N ASP A 242 -7.11 23.59 5.83
CA ASP A 242 -6.21 24.63 6.27
C ASP A 242 -4.88 24.50 5.53
N VAL A 243 -4.44 25.55 4.85
CA VAL A 243 -3.10 25.63 4.26
C VAL A 243 -2.25 26.54 5.12
N VAL A 244 -1.21 25.98 5.73
CA VAL A 244 -0.24 26.71 6.53
C VAL A 244 1.03 26.88 5.69
N ILE A 245 1.39 28.16 5.43
CA ILE A 245 2.65 28.50 4.77
C ILE A 245 3.59 29.06 5.83
N GLY A 246 4.57 28.25 6.27
CA GLY A 246 5.57 28.64 7.24
C GLY A 246 6.91 29.02 6.59
N GLN A 247 7.55 30.09 7.07
CA GLN A 247 8.95 30.39 6.76
C GLN A 247 9.82 30.20 8.00
N TYR A 248 10.85 29.39 7.85
CA TYR A 248 11.91 29.25 8.86
C TYR A 248 13.15 30.02 8.36
N GLY A 249 13.69 30.90 9.18
CA GLY A 249 14.89 31.63 8.82
C GLY A 249 15.62 32.19 10.03
N ASN A 250 16.96 32.19 9.98
CA ASN A 250 17.81 32.78 11.00
C ASN A 250 17.78 34.32 10.98
N ALA A 251 17.93 34.92 12.13
CA ALA A 251 17.62 36.28 12.52
C ALA A 251 18.50 37.42 11.97
N THR A 252 19.00 37.36 10.75
CA THR A 252 19.74 38.50 10.16
C THR A 252 19.50 38.61 8.66
N GLY A 253 18.52 39.39 8.27
CA GLY A 253 18.30 39.74 6.86
C GLY A 253 16.89 40.30 6.61
N ASN A 254 16.79 41.34 5.78
CA ASN A 254 15.51 41.88 5.30
C ASN A 254 14.74 40.82 4.55
N LYS A 255 13.56 40.41 5.02
CA LYS A 255 12.68 39.45 4.40
C LYS A 255 11.48 40.20 3.81
N SER A 256 11.30 40.14 2.50
CA SER A 256 10.06 40.51 1.85
C SER A 256 9.47 39.28 1.19
N GLN A 257 8.21 38.96 1.53
CA GLN A 257 7.43 37.89 0.90
C GLN A 257 6.32 38.52 0.09
N GLU A 258 6.32 38.29 -1.22
CA GLU A 258 5.19 38.66 -2.09
C GLU A 258 4.36 37.38 -2.37
N LEU A 259 3.10 37.40 -1.94
CA LEU A 259 2.11 36.38 -2.25
C LEU A 259 1.22 36.89 -3.37
N HIS A 260 1.19 36.17 -4.48
CA HIS A 260 0.33 36.48 -5.61
C HIS A 260 -0.58 35.29 -5.91
N ASP A 261 -1.86 35.57 -6.22
CA ASP A 261 -2.83 34.58 -6.68
C ASP A 261 -3.05 33.40 -5.72
N VAL A 262 -3.21 33.70 -4.43
CA VAL A 262 -3.63 32.72 -3.43
C VAL A 262 -5.15 32.78 -3.30
N SER A 263 -5.84 31.69 -3.64
CA SER A 263 -7.29 31.56 -3.48
C SER A 263 -7.64 30.30 -2.71
N ALA A 264 -8.70 30.38 -1.91
CA ALA A 264 -9.29 29.25 -1.21
C ALA A 264 -10.75 29.13 -1.68
N ASP A 265 -11.03 28.09 -2.49
CA ASP A 265 -12.35 27.82 -3.02
C ASP A 265 -13.01 26.70 -2.19
N GLY A 266 -14.27 26.90 -1.83
CA GLY A 266 -15.07 25.95 -1.05
C GLY A 266 -15.40 26.41 0.37
N GLU A 267 -16.42 25.80 0.95
CA GLU A 267 -16.94 26.17 2.26
C GLU A 267 -15.98 25.79 3.40
N GLY A 268 -15.54 26.78 4.18
CA GLY A 268 -14.71 26.56 5.39
C GLY A 268 -13.22 26.42 5.15
N ASN A 269 -12.70 26.72 3.94
CA ASN A 269 -11.26 26.73 3.67
C ASN A 269 -10.59 28.01 4.22
N ARG A 270 -9.41 27.88 4.79
CA ARG A 270 -8.64 28.96 5.37
C ARG A 270 -7.18 28.89 4.93
N VAL A 271 -6.61 30.03 4.57
CA VAL A 271 -5.17 30.18 4.31
C VAL A 271 -4.56 30.91 5.50
N VAL A 272 -3.63 30.28 6.18
CA VAL A 272 -2.89 30.86 7.29
C VAL A 272 -1.43 31.03 6.88
N VAL A 273 -0.90 32.24 6.99
CA VAL A 273 0.51 32.54 6.75
C VAL A 273 1.14 32.84 8.09
N GLU A 274 2.01 31.96 8.56
CA GLU A 274 2.74 32.15 9.82
C GLU A 274 4.20 32.52 9.54
N GLN A 275 4.67 33.57 10.17
CA GLN A 275 6.09 33.92 10.26
C GLN A 275 6.56 33.65 11.69
N GLN A 276 7.54 32.76 11.83
CA GLN A 276 8.27 32.59 13.08
C GLN A 276 9.63 33.27 12.98
N ASP A 277 9.81 34.32 13.76
CA ASP A 277 11.12 34.90 14.02
C ASP A 277 11.72 34.18 15.23
N SER A 278 12.89 33.60 15.07
CA SER A 278 13.70 32.99 16.13
C SER A 278 14.94 33.79 16.40
#